data_5eb1ec2558cb24eb2e1fbaea343373c8
#
_entry.id   5eb1ec2558cb24eb2e1fbaea343373c8
#
_cell.length_a   1.000
_cell.length_b   1.000
_cell.length_c   1.000
_cell.angle_alpha   90.00
_cell.angle_beta   90.00
_cell.angle_gamma   90.00
#
_symmetry.space_group_name_H-M   'P 1'
#
loop_
_entity.id
_entity.type
_entity.pdbx_description
1 polymer ?
#
loop_
_entity_poly.entity_id
_entity_poly.type
_entity_poly.pdbx_seq_one_letter_code
_entity_poly.pdbx_strand_id
1 'polypeptide(L)'
;MENVKKKITLDIANSRIDIVTDEDAQYVKKLAAIISQRVGTMTLSRTNITKTEAALVYALELLDENFKLKMELAELKKENDDKE
;
A
#
# COMPACT_ATOMS: atom_id res chain seq x y z
N MET A 1 14.19 -4.37 22.55
CA MET A 1 14.67 -3.80 21.29
C MET A 1 13.81 -2.65 20.86
N GLU A 2 14.41 -1.54 20.60
CA GLU A 2 13.65 -0.35 20.27
C GLU A 2 13.53 -0.15 18.78
N ASN A 3 12.36 0.28 18.38
CA ASN A 3 12.14 0.66 17.00
C ASN A 3 12.58 2.10 16.81
N VAL A 4 13.61 2.27 16.03
CA VAL A 4 14.13 3.60 15.77
C VAL A 4 13.56 4.09 14.46
N LYS A 5 12.82 5.18 14.52
CA LYS A 5 12.25 5.77 13.31
C LYS A 5 13.35 6.46 12.53
N LYS A 6 13.31 6.29 11.25
CA LYS A 6 14.30 6.89 10.36
C LYS A 6 13.59 7.53 9.19
N LYS A 7 14.26 8.48 8.59
CA LYS A 7 13.72 9.18 7.44
C LYS A 7 14.17 8.46 6.18
N ILE A 8 13.22 8.14 5.33
CA ILE A 8 13.48 7.46 4.05
C ILE A 8 12.93 8.33 2.95
N THR A 9 13.75 8.60 1.94
CA THR A 9 13.31 9.32 0.76
C THR A 9 12.93 8.32 -0.30
N LEU A 10 11.72 8.44 -0.81
CA LEU A 10 11.17 7.53 -1.81
C LEU A 10 10.85 8.28 -3.08
N ASP A 11 10.98 7.59 -4.19
CA ASP A 11 10.52 8.09 -5.48
C ASP A 11 9.33 7.22 -5.85
N ILE A 12 8.13 7.80 -5.80
CA ILE A 12 6.91 7.06 -6.13
C ILE A 12 6.26 7.77 -7.30
N ALA A 13 6.22 7.09 -8.44
CA ALA A 13 5.61 7.62 -9.65
C ALA A 13 6.20 8.98 -10.00
N ASN A 14 7.52 9.10 -9.87
CA ASN A 14 8.27 10.34 -10.16
C ASN A 14 7.99 11.47 -9.18
N SER A 15 7.40 11.15 -8.04
CA SER A 15 7.23 12.11 -6.97
C SER A 15 8.17 11.75 -5.83
N ARG A 16 8.92 12.73 -5.38
CA ARG A 16 9.86 12.52 -4.29
C ARG A 16 9.16 12.75 -2.97
N ILE A 17 9.18 11.74 -2.12
CA ILE A 17 8.44 11.76 -0.86
C ILE A 17 9.37 11.32 0.26
N ASP A 18 9.38 12.08 1.35
CA ASP A 18 10.11 11.71 2.55
C ASP A 18 9.12 11.16 3.56
N ILE A 19 9.43 10.00 4.09
CA ILE A 19 8.61 9.43 5.16
C ILE A 19 9.50 9.13 6.36
N VAL A 20 8.85 9.08 7.52
CA VAL A 20 9.53 8.68 8.76
C VAL A 20 8.87 7.39 9.21
N THR A 21 9.68 6.34 9.35
CA THR A 21 9.14 5.04 9.66
C THR A 21 10.17 4.21 10.42
N ASP A 22 9.68 3.23 11.18
CA ASP A 22 10.56 2.25 11.82
C ASP A 22 10.61 0.96 11.02
N GLU A 23 9.95 0.92 9.87
CA GLU A 23 9.98 -0.25 9.00
C GLU A 23 11.32 -0.38 8.30
N ASP A 24 11.59 -1.57 7.79
CA ASP A 24 12.80 -1.82 7.04
C ASP A 24 12.80 -1.03 5.74
N ALA A 25 13.92 -0.38 5.46
CA ALA A 25 14.01 0.49 4.28
C ALA A 25 13.80 -0.27 2.99
N GLN A 26 14.34 -1.48 2.88
CA GLN A 26 14.18 -2.28 1.67
C GLN A 26 12.72 -2.64 1.45
N TYR A 27 12.04 -2.98 2.53
CA TYR A 27 10.62 -3.31 2.45
C TYR A 27 9.80 -2.12 1.96
N VAL A 28 10.06 -0.94 2.53
CA VAL A 28 9.33 0.26 2.15
C VAL A 28 9.59 0.63 0.69
N LYS A 29 10.83 0.47 0.25
CA LYS A 29 11.18 0.75 -1.14
C LYS A 29 10.49 -0.21 -2.09
N LYS A 30 10.31 -1.46 -1.67
CA LYS A 30 9.57 -2.42 -2.47
C LYS A 30 8.12 -2.00 -2.62
N LEU A 31 7.51 -1.55 -1.54
CA LEU A 31 6.13 -1.06 -1.60
C LEU A 31 6.02 0.14 -2.54
N ALA A 32 7.00 1.04 -2.46
CA ALA A 32 7.01 2.22 -3.31
C ALA A 32 7.09 1.83 -4.79
N ALA A 33 7.91 0.82 -5.11
CA ALA A 33 8.03 0.36 -6.48
C ALA A 33 6.72 -0.22 -7.00
N ILE A 34 6.01 -0.95 -6.17
CA ILE A 34 4.72 -1.52 -6.55
C ILE A 34 3.71 -0.42 -6.83
N ILE A 35 3.68 0.59 -5.97
CA ILE A 35 2.77 1.73 -6.17
C ILE A 35 3.11 2.45 -7.47
N SER A 36 4.40 2.69 -7.72
CA SER A 36 4.84 3.37 -8.93
C SER A 36 4.38 2.63 -10.17
N GLN A 37 4.52 1.30 -10.16
CA GLN A 37 4.13 0.49 -11.30
C GLN A 37 2.63 0.55 -11.53
N ARG A 38 1.84 0.46 -10.46
CA ARG A 38 0.39 0.48 -10.57
C ARG A 38 -0.11 1.83 -11.09
N VAL A 39 0.42 2.91 -10.52
CA VAL A 39 0.04 4.26 -10.95
C VAL A 39 0.43 4.47 -12.41
N GLY A 40 1.62 4.02 -12.78
CA GLY A 40 2.06 4.15 -14.17
C GLY A 40 1.16 3.42 -15.13
N THR A 41 0.75 2.21 -14.78
CA THR A 41 -0.15 1.43 -15.62
C THR A 41 -1.49 2.14 -15.79
N MET A 42 -2.01 2.70 -14.71
CA MET A 42 -3.31 3.38 -14.77
C MET A 42 -3.25 4.63 -15.64
N THR A 43 -2.18 5.41 -15.53
CA THR A 43 -2.06 6.62 -16.32
C THR A 43 -1.82 6.33 -17.78
N LEU A 44 -1.21 5.18 -18.09
CA LEU A 44 -0.99 4.79 -19.49
C LEU A 44 -2.28 4.29 -20.14
N SER A 45 -3.12 3.60 -19.38
CA SER A 45 -4.32 3.01 -19.95
C SER A 45 -5.50 3.96 -19.97
N ARG A 46 -5.43 5.08 -19.25
CA ARG A 46 -6.52 6.06 -19.20
C ARG A 46 -5.96 7.44 -19.51
N THR A 47 -6.34 7.98 -20.65
CA THR A 47 -5.78 9.24 -21.10
C THR A 47 -6.21 10.44 -20.27
N ASN A 48 -7.33 10.32 -19.56
CA ASN A 48 -7.89 11.45 -18.80
C ASN A 48 -7.64 11.39 -17.30
N ILE A 49 -6.81 10.47 -16.86
CA ILE A 49 -6.57 10.33 -15.43
C ILE A 49 -5.20 10.90 -15.10
N THR A 50 -5.14 11.75 -14.07
CA THR A 50 -3.87 12.30 -13.63
C THR A 50 -3.18 11.31 -12.69
N LYS A 51 -1.89 11.57 -12.46
CA LYS A 51 -1.13 10.75 -11.55
C LYS A 51 -1.75 10.76 -10.14
N THR A 52 -2.19 11.93 -9.69
CA THR A 52 -2.82 12.05 -8.39
C THR A 52 -4.11 11.26 -8.33
N GLU A 53 -4.93 11.37 -9.36
CA GLU A 53 -6.18 10.62 -9.41
C GLU A 53 -5.93 9.12 -9.41
N ALA A 54 -4.92 8.68 -10.17
CA ALA A 54 -4.56 7.27 -10.20
C ALA A 54 -4.15 6.77 -8.82
N ALA A 55 -3.36 7.58 -8.12
CA ALA A 55 -2.92 7.20 -6.78
C ALA A 55 -4.10 7.10 -5.81
N LEU A 56 -5.06 8.01 -5.93
CA LEU A 56 -6.23 7.98 -5.06
C LEU A 56 -7.12 6.79 -5.35
N VAL A 57 -7.29 6.44 -6.62
CA VAL A 57 -8.07 5.26 -6.99
C VAL A 57 -7.38 4.00 -6.46
N TYR A 58 -6.07 3.94 -6.59
CA TYR A 58 -5.33 2.79 -6.07
C TYR A 58 -5.46 2.70 -4.54
N ALA A 59 -5.41 3.84 -3.86
CA ALA A 59 -5.60 3.85 -2.41
C ALA A 59 -6.97 3.30 -2.04
N LEU A 60 -7.98 3.64 -2.82
CA LEU A 60 -9.34 3.13 -2.61
C LEU A 60 -9.37 1.61 -2.76
N GLU A 61 -8.73 1.11 -3.83
CA GLU A 61 -8.66 -0.32 -4.06
C GLU A 61 -7.97 -1.05 -2.91
N LEU A 62 -6.87 -0.49 -2.44
CA LEU A 62 -6.12 -1.11 -1.35
C LEU A 62 -6.91 -1.11 -0.06
N LEU A 63 -7.63 -0.04 0.20
CA LEU A 63 -8.43 0.03 1.42
C LEU A 63 -9.58 -0.98 1.37
N ASP A 64 -10.22 -1.10 0.22
CA ASP A 64 -11.27 -2.09 0.01
C ASP A 64 -10.73 -3.50 0.26
N GLU A 65 -9.59 -3.79 -0.34
CA GLU A 65 -8.96 -5.11 -0.19
C GLU A 65 -8.59 -5.37 1.26
N ASN A 66 -8.09 -4.34 1.93
CA ASN A 66 -7.70 -4.46 3.32
C ASN A 66 -8.89 -4.81 4.21
N PHE A 67 -10.03 -4.16 3.97
CA PHE A 67 -11.24 -4.45 4.72
C PHE A 67 -11.73 -5.87 4.46
N LYS A 68 -11.68 -6.30 3.21
CA LYS A 68 -12.11 -7.66 2.85
C LYS A 68 -11.24 -8.71 3.51
N LEU A 69 -9.92 -8.47 3.53
CA LEU A 69 -9.00 -9.40 4.17
C LEU A 69 -9.24 -9.47 5.68
N LYS A 70 -9.56 -8.33 6.28
CA LYS A 70 -9.86 -8.31 7.71
C LYS A 70 -11.11 -9.09 8.02
N MET A 71 -12.11 -8.99 7.16
CA MET A 71 -13.35 -9.73 7.34
C MET A 71 -13.12 -11.23 7.19
N GLU A 72 -12.31 -11.61 6.20
CA GLU A 72 -11.97 -13.02 6.02
C GLU A 72 -11.24 -13.56 7.24
N LEU A 73 -10.30 -12.78 7.76
CA LEU A 73 -9.55 -13.20 8.92
C LEU A 73 -10.47 -13.39 10.12
N ALA A 74 -11.42 -12.49 10.29
CA ALA A 74 -12.37 -12.58 11.40
C ALA A 74 -13.22 -13.83 11.27
N GLU A 75 -13.63 -14.18 10.04
CA GLU A 75 -14.42 -15.37 9.82
C GLU A 75 -13.62 -16.64 10.09
N LEU A 76 -12.37 -16.66 9.66
CA LEU A 76 -11.51 -17.81 9.91
C LEU A 76 -11.30 -18.00 11.41
N LYS A 77 -11.09 -16.92 12.14
CA LYS A 77 -10.94 -17.00 13.58
C LYS A 77 -12.19 -17.53 14.23
N LYS A 78 -13.34 -17.07 13.77
CA LYS A 78 -14.62 -17.52 14.32
C LYS A 78 -14.81 -19.01 14.07
N GLU A 79 -14.47 -19.48 12.88
CA GLU A 79 -14.57 -20.89 12.56
C GLU A 79 -13.67 -21.73 13.46
N ASN A 80 -12.46 -21.27 13.69
CA ASN A 80 -11.54 -21.99 14.54
C ASN A 80 -12.06 -22.06 15.98
N ASP A 81 -12.65 -20.99 16.46
CA ASP A 81 -13.21 -20.96 17.81
C ASP A 81 -14.40 -21.91 17.92
N ASP A 82 -15.20 -22.00 16.88
CA ASP A 82 -16.39 -22.85 16.89
C ASP A 82 -16.04 -24.33 16.86
N LYS A 83 -14.85 -24.66 16.42
CA LYS A 83 -14.46 -26.06 16.29
C LYS A 83 -14.03 -26.68 17.61
N GLU A 84 -13.92 -25.93 18.63
CA GLU A 84 -13.50 -26.45 19.94
C GLU A 84 -14.55 -27.21 20.67
#